data_acb98337a24e92687514f9c6ca8a06a2
#
_entry.id   acb98337a24e92687514f9c6ca8a06a2
#
_cell.length_a   1.000
_cell.length_b   1.000
_cell.length_c   1.000
_cell.angle_alpha   90.00
_cell.angle_beta   90.00
_cell.angle_gamma   90.00
#
_symmetry.space_group_name_H-M   'P 1'
#
loop_
_entity.id
_entity.type
_entity.pdbx_description
1 polymer ?
#
loop_
_entity_poly.entity_id
_entity_poly.type
_entity_poly.pdbx_seq_one_letter_code
_entity_poly.pdbx_strand_id
1 'polypeptide(L)'
;MVFFYLDTGSLGGKLVGIVTSRDVQFESPSTFLHEVMTTNLVTAPQGVTLYEANSILRTSKKGKLPIVDDQGRLTSLLARSDLLKNQNYPLASKNPESKQLYAAAAVGTRPNDRDRLRLLVEAGLDIVVLDSSQGNSIYQIDMIHWIKETFPKLEVIAGNVVTREQAANLIAAGADGLRVGMGSGSICITQEVMAVGRPQATAVYAVAEFASKFGVPVIADGGIGNVGHIVKALALGASAVMMGGLLAGTTEAPGEYFYHDGKRVKAYRGMGSLEAMETGKTSASSVRANGKPGSTKHAPQPTSVPHENAATTRYFSESSAVKVAQGVSGDVQDKGSVKAFVPYLHVGVQHSLQDVGVKTVDELKEGVIAGRVRFELRTASAQVEGGVHGLNSCVFLFLLRSF
;
A
#
# COMPACT_ATOMS: atom_id res chain seq x y z
N MET A 1 -19.98 11.36 -8.96
CA MET A 1 -19.03 12.49 -8.91
C MET A 1 -19.76 13.70 -8.37
N VAL A 2 -19.06 14.65 -7.72
CA VAL A 2 -19.65 15.89 -7.20
C VAL A 2 -18.66 17.01 -7.50
N PHE A 3 -19.18 18.08 -8.04
CA PHE A 3 -18.41 19.30 -8.29
C PHE A 3 -19.00 20.44 -7.46
N PHE A 4 -18.15 21.31 -6.95
CA PHE A 4 -18.54 22.53 -6.27
C PHE A 4 -18.34 23.72 -7.21
N TYR A 5 -19.33 24.58 -7.24
CA TYR A 5 -19.22 25.85 -7.93
C TYR A 5 -18.87 26.93 -6.90
N LEU A 6 -17.70 27.53 -7.08
CA LEU A 6 -17.15 28.56 -6.19
C LEU A 6 -17.14 29.90 -6.93
N ASP A 7 -17.39 30.99 -6.22
CA ASP A 7 -17.46 32.35 -6.79
C ASP A 7 -16.18 32.78 -7.50
N THR A 8 -15.01 32.35 -7.00
CA THR A 8 -13.70 32.64 -7.58
C THR A 8 -13.23 31.60 -8.61
N GLY A 9 -13.94 30.48 -8.75
CA GLY A 9 -13.51 29.34 -9.55
C GLY A 9 -12.29 28.59 -9.01
N SER A 10 -11.79 28.92 -7.82
CA SER A 10 -10.61 28.35 -7.19
C SER A 10 -10.88 27.88 -5.76
N LEU A 11 -10.02 27.00 -5.22
CA LEU A 11 -10.10 26.57 -3.83
C LEU A 11 -10.05 27.77 -2.87
N GLY A 12 -10.93 27.78 -1.86
CA GLY A 12 -11.05 28.88 -0.91
C GLY A 12 -12.09 29.93 -1.30
N GLY A 13 -12.76 29.79 -2.45
CA GLY A 13 -13.90 30.63 -2.84
C GLY A 13 -15.17 30.33 -2.05
N LYS A 14 -16.12 31.26 -2.06
CA LYS A 14 -17.44 31.09 -1.46
C LYS A 14 -18.24 30.04 -2.23
N LEU A 15 -18.90 29.16 -1.50
CA LEU A 15 -19.71 28.09 -2.10
C LEU A 15 -21.03 28.70 -2.67
N VAL A 16 -21.21 28.61 -3.99
CA VAL A 16 -22.39 29.11 -4.71
C VAL A 16 -23.33 27.98 -5.09
N GLY A 17 -22.81 26.83 -5.51
CA GLY A 17 -23.64 25.71 -5.97
C GLY A 17 -22.94 24.37 -5.91
N ILE A 18 -23.73 23.32 -6.07
CA ILE A 18 -23.27 21.93 -6.20
C ILE A 18 -23.85 21.32 -7.46
N VAL A 19 -23.00 20.60 -8.21
CA VAL A 19 -23.40 19.77 -9.35
C VAL A 19 -23.05 18.32 -9.07
N THR A 20 -23.97 17.42 -9.26
CA THR A 20 -23.77 15.97 -9.13
C THR A 20 -23.86 15.27 -10.49
N SER A 21 -23.41 14.01 -10.56
CA SER A 21 -23.55 13.22 -11.79
C SER A 21 -25.01 13.06 -12.26
N ARG A 22 -25.99 13.19 -11.36
CA ARG A 22 -27.41 13.14 -11.70
C ARG A 22 -27.87 14.39 -12.40
N ASP A 23 -27.36 15.55 -12.00
CA ASP A 23 -27.76 16.83 -12.54
C ASP A 23 -27.32 17.02 -13.99
N VAL A 24 -26.23 16.34 -14.39
CA VAL A 24 -25.67 16.41 -15.75
C VAL A 24 -25.95 15.18 -16.62
N GLN A 25 -26.66 14.17 -16.10
CA GLN A 25 -26.79 12.87 -16.76
C GLN A 25 -27.50 12.92 -18.10
N PHE A 26 -28.44 13.85 -18.26
CA PHE A 26 -29.26 14.01 -19.46
C PHE A 26 -29.08 15.38 -20.13
N GLU A 27 -28.10 16.14 -19.70
CA GLU A 27 -27.84 17.48 -20.21
C GLU A 27 -26.90 17.47 -21.42
N SER A 28 -27.03 18.49 -22.27
CA SER A 28 -26.13 18.70 -23.39
C SER A 28 -24.74 19.09 -22.89
N PRO A 29 -23.65 18.66 -23.58
CA PRO A 29 -22.31 19.10 -23.27
C PRO A 29 -22.10 20.63 -23.34
N SER A 30 -22.98 21.34 -23.99
CA SER A 30 -22.99 22.83 -24.10
C SER A 30 -23.74 23.52 -22.99
N THR A 31 -24.49 22.79 -22.13
CA THR A 31 -25.27 23.39 -21.02
C THR A 31 -24.32 23.94 -19.97
N PHE A 32 -24.51 25.17 -19.55
CA PHE A 32 -23.68 25.80 -18.52
C PHE A 32 -23.96 25.21 -17.14
N LEU A 33 -22.92 25.07 -16.31
CA LEU A 33 -23.01 24.47 -14.97
C LEU A 33 -23.96 25.26 -14.05
N HIS A 34 -24.05 26.59 -14.20
CA HIS A 34 -24.94 27.42 -13.37
C HIS A 34 -26.43 27.17 -13.66
N GLU A 35 -26.78 26.63 -14.83
CA GLU A 35 -28.16 26.30 -15.19
C GLU A 35 -28.63 24.98 -14.53
N VAL A 36 -27.71 24.08 -14.25
CA VAL A 36 -28.01 22.74 -13.73
C VAL A 36 -27.62 22.57 -12.25
N MET A 37 -26.86 23.50 -11.68
CA MET A 37 -26.40 23.38 -10.30
C MET A 37 -27.52 23.61 -9.29
N THR A 38 -27.47 22.91 -8.19
CA THR A 38 -28.29 23.17 -7.01
C THR A 38 -27.69 24.32 -6.22
N THR A 39 -28.47 25.41 -6.06
CA THR A 39 -28.06 26.64 -5.33
C THR A 39 -28.61 26.70 -3.91
N ASN A 40 -29.77 26.07 -3.65
CA ASN A 40 -30.34 25.99 -2.29
C ASN A 40 -29.62 24.86 -1.52
N LEU A 41 -28.49 25.24 -0.94
CA LEU A 41 -27.58 24.31 -0.29
C LEU A 41 -27.88 24.18 1.20
N VAL A 42 -27.86 22.93 1.70
CA VAL A 42 -27.77 22.65 3.12
C VAL A 42 -26.30 22.55 3.46
N THR A 43 -25.81 23.45 4.29
CA THR A 43 -24.41 23.50 4.74
C THR A 43 -24.33 23.35 6.26
N ALA A 44 -23.14 23.09 6.78
CA ALA A 44 -22.84 23.13 8.20
C ALA A 44 -21.58 23.98 8.45
N PRO A 45 -21.45 24.59 9.64
CA PRO A 45 -20.27 25.38 9.98
C PRO A 45 -19.05 24.48 10.20
N GLN A 46 -17.87 25.07 10.00
CA GLN A 46 -16.63 24.43 10.37
C GLN A 46 -16.61 24.10 11.87
N GLY A 47 -16.13 22.89 12.24
CA GLY A 47 -16.16 22.42 13.62
C GLY A 47 -17.44 21.65 14.01
N VAL A 48 -18.43 21.52 13.11
CA VAL A 48 -19.61 20.69 13.34
C VAL A 48 -19.24 19.27 13.76
N THR A 49 -19.87 18.74 14.81
CA THR A 49 -19.66 17.37 15.26
C THR A 49 -20.28 16.35 14.30
N LEU A 50 -19.77 15.12 14.30
CA LEU A 50 -20.36 14.03 13.49
C LEU A 50 -21.83 13.75 13.86
N TYR A 51 -22.21 13.93 15.11
CA TYR A 51 -23.59 13.76 15.57
C TYR A 51 -24.52 14.83 14.97
N GLU A 52 -24.14 16.11 15.06
CA GLU A 52 -24.89 17.22 14.48
C GLU A 52 -24.97 17.11 12.96
N ALA A 53 -23.86 16.82 12.30
CA ALA A 53 -23.81 16.61 10.86
C ALA A 53 -24.74 15.46 10.41
N ASN A 54 -24.79 14.36 11.17
CA ASN A 54 -25.72 13.26 10.91
C ASN A 54 -27.18 13.69 11.08
N SER A 55 -27.48 14.50 12.11
CA SER A 55 -28.81 15.07 12.32
C SER A 55 -29.25 15.95 11.14
N ILE A 56 -28.37 16.84 10.67
CA ILE A 56 -28.62 17.69 9.50
C ILE A 56 -28.87 16.85 8.24
N LEU A 57 -28.02 15.86 7.95
CA LEU A 57 -28.17 14.98 6.80
C LEU A 57 -29.46 14.14 6.86
N ARG A 58 -29.86 13.70 8.06
CA ARG A 58 -31.08 12.93 8.28
C ARG A 58 -32.33 13.79 8.05
N THR A 59 -32.35 15.01 8.59
CA THR A 59 -33.48 15.93 8.49
C THR A 59 -33.63 16.47 7.06
N SER A 60 -32.52 16.87 6.43
CA SER A 60 -32.53 17.41 5.08
C SER A 60 -32.72 16.35 3.99
N LYS A 61 -32.59 15.06 4.32
CA LYS A 61 -32.60 13.91 3.39
C LYS A 61 -31.53 14.01 2.30
N LYS A 62 -30.51 14.84 2.49
CA LYS A 62 -29.38 14.99 1.56
C LYS A 62 -28.32 13.91 1.82
N GLY A 63 -27.58 13.55 0.78
CA GLY A 63 -26.49 12.57 0.88
C GLY A 63 -25.13 13.19 1.17
N LYS A 64 -25.02 14.50 1.08
CA LYS A 64 -23.79 15.28 1.16
C LYS A 64 -24.03 16.58 1.89
N LEU A 65 -23.07 16.98 2.72
CA LEU A 65 -23.12 18.16 3.56
C LEU A 65 -21.81 18.95 3.36
N PRO A 66 -21.82 20.03 2.60
CA PRO A 66 -20.70 20.95 2.54
C PRO A 66 -20.48 21.61 3.89
N ILE A 67 -19.24 21.69 4.30
CA ILE A 67 -18.82 22.40 5.50
C ILE A 67 -18.21 23.73 5.05
N VAL A 68 -18.67 24.79 5.63
CA VAL A 68 -18.23 26.15 5.27
C VAL A 68 -17.72 26.90 6.50
N ASP A 69 -16.83 27.85 6.27
CA ASP A 69 -16.41 28.78 7.31
C ASP A 69 -17.43 29.93 7.54
N ASP A 70 -17.12 30.82 8.45
CA ASP A 70 -17.97 31.96 8.81
C ASP A 70 -18.21 32.94 7.64
N GLN A 71 -17.39 32.87 6.59
CA GLN A 71 -17.53 33.67 5.37
C GLN A 71 -18.26 32.92 4.24
N GLY A 72 -18.70 31.68 4.50
CA GLY A 72 -19.38 30.83 3.53
C GLY A 72 -18.44 30.18 2.51
N ARG A 73 -17.13 30.14 2.78
CA ARG A 73 -16.15 29.48 1.92
C ARG A 73 -16.12 27.99 2.22
N LEU A 74 -16.04 27.18 1.17
CA LEU A 74 -16.00 25.73 1.31
C LEU A 74 -14.67 25.28 1.95
N THR A 75 -14.76 24.61 3.12
CA THR A 75 -13.63 24.05 3.85
C THR A 75 -13.53 22.54 3.69
N SER A 76 -14.66 21.84 3.66
CA SER A 76 -14.67 20.38 3.48
C SER A 76 -16.05 19.86 3.05
N LEU A 77 -16.12 18.57 2.74
CA LEU A 77 -17.36 17.88 2.40
C LEU A 77 -17.53 16.65 3.29
N LEU A 78 -18.67 16.52 3.93
CA LEU A 78 -19.08 15.30 4.62
C LEU A 78 -20.18 14.58 3.81
N ALA A 79 -20.02 13.29 3.58
CA ALA A 79 -21.05 12.45 2.97
C ALA A 79 -21.64 11.45 3.98
N ARG A 80 -22.88 10.99 3.76
CA ARG A 80 -23.47 9.90 4.55
C ARG A 80 -22.61 8.62 4.54
N SER A 81 -21.95 8.35 3.42
CA SER A 81 -20.99 7.24 3.32
C SER A 81 -19.83 7.34 4.31
N ASP A 82 -19.40 8.57 4.64
CA ASP A 82 -18.28 8.79 5.55
C ASP A 82 -18.69 8.55 7.00
N LEU A 83 -19.93 8.92 7.35
CA LEU A 83 -20.51 8.57 8.64
C LEU A 83 -20.65 7.05 8.79
N LEU A 84 -21.14 6.36 7.74
CA LEU A 84 -21.25 4.91 7.73
C LEU A 84 -19.88 4.23 7.83
N LYS A 85 -18.88 4.73 7.10
CA LYS A 85 -17.49 4.23 7.21
C LYS A 85 -16.93 4.43 8.62
N ASN A 86 -17.19 5.59 9.24
CA ASN A 86 -16.75 5.84 10.62
C ASN A 86 -17.42 4.90 11.63
N GLN A 87 -18.69 4.55 11.41
CA GLN A 87 -19.42 3.58 12.22
C GLN A 87 -18.90 2.15 12.02
N ASN A 88 -18.64 1.76 10.77
CA ASN A 88 -18.17 0.42 10.43
C ASN A 88 -16.68 0.19 10.77
N TYR A 89 -15.88 1.26 10.75
CA TYR A 89 -14.43 1.21 10.96
C TYR A 89 -13.99 2.24 12.02
N PRO A 90 -14.43 2.08 13.28
CA PRO A 90 -14.14 3.06 14.34
C PRO A 90 -12.66 3.17 14.67
N LEU A 91 -11.89 2.08 14.45
CA LEU A 91 -10.46 1.99 14.73
C LEU A 91 -9.57 2.42 13.55
N ALA A 92 -10.13 2.94 12.46
CA ALA A 92 -9.34 3.45 11.35
C ALA A 92 -8.40 4.57 11.82
N SER A 93 -7.14 4.50 11.40
CA SER A 93 -6.11 5.49 11.75
C SER A 93 -6.44 6.84 11.13
N LYS A 94 -6.68 7.82 11.97
CA LYS A 94 -7.09 9.18 11.61
C LYS A 94 -6.27 10.21 12.36
N ASN A 95 -5.99 11.31 11.71
CA ASN A 95 -5.45 12.49 12.38
C ASN A 95 -6.42 12.94 13.48
N PRO A 96 -5.96 13.16 14.71
CA PRO A 96 -6.83 13.50 15.84
C PRO A 96 -7.51 14.87 15.70
N GLU A 97 -6.91 15.80 14.94
CA GLU A 97 -7.44 17.15 14.73
C GLU A 97 -8.37 17.21 13.52
N SER A 98 -7.88 16.84 12.33
CA SER A 98 -8.63 16.92 11.08
C SER A 98 -9.68 15.81 10.90
N LYS A 99 -9.57 14.71 11.65
CA LYS A 99 -10.38 13.49 11.50
C LYS A 99 -10.24 12.80 10.14
N GLN A 100 -9.31 13.25 9.31
CA GLN A 100 -8.99 12.61 8.03
C GLN A 100 -8.15 11.36 8.25
N LEU A 101 -8.23 10.40 7.34
CA LEU A 101 -7.31 9.25 7.32
C LEU A 101 -5.89 9.74 7.05
N TYR A 102 -4.92 9.13 7.70
CA TYR A 102 -3.52 9.37 7.36
C TYR A 102 -3.23 8.94 5.92
N ALA A 103 -2.50 9.79 5.22
CA ALA A 103 -2.05 9.55 3.86
C ALA A 103 -0.55 9.26 3.83
N ALA A 104 -0.16 8.17 3.16
CA ALA A 104 1.23 7.81 2.95
C ALA A 104 1.54 7.70 1.46
N ALA A 105 2.73 8.15 1.04
CA ALA A 105 3.19 8.01 -0.33
C ALA A 105 4.65 7.56 -0.39
N ALA A 106 4.96 6.72 -1.40
CA ALA A 106 6.32 6.28 -1.67
C ALA A 106 7.04 7.28 -2.56
N VAL A 107 8.30 7.57 -2.24
CA VAL A 107 9.22 8.34 -3.08
C VAL A 107 10.58 7.65 -3.13
N GLY A 108 11.35 7.90 -4.21
CA GLY A 108 12.74 7.45 -4.32
C GLY A 108 13.70 8.39 -3.61
N THR A 109 14.98 8.28 -3.98
CA THR A 109 16.08 9.06 -3.38
C THR A 109 16.78 9.94 -4.39
N ARG A 110 16.18 10.14 -5.56
CA ARG A 110 16.77 10.98 -6.64
C ARG A 110 16.45 12.46 -6.45
N PRO A 111 17.20 13.36 -7.05
CA PRO A 111 16.93 14.81 -6.98
C PRO A 111 15.49 15.18 -7.34
N ASN A 112 14.94 14.59 -8.41
CA ASN A 112 13.56 14.85 -8.86
C ASN A 112 12.49 14.37 -7.86
N ASP A 113 12.82 13.41 -7.01
CA ASP A 113 11.91 12.94 -5.95
C ASP A 113 11.64 14.02 -4.90
N ARG A 114 12.57 14.97 -4.70
CA ARG A 114 12.37 16.11 -3.80
C ARG A 114 11.25 17.04 -4.27
N ASP A 115 11.17 17.31 -5.58
CA ASP A 115 10.10 18.15 -6.14
C ASP A 115 8.75 17.43 -6.05
N ARG A 116 8.72 16.13 -6.35
CA ARG A 116 7.53 15.31 -6.17
C ARG A 116 7.07 15.30 -4.70
N LEU A 117 8.00 15.20 -3.75
CA LEU A 117 7.65 15.21 -2.32
C LEU A 117 7.08 16.56 -1.89
N ARG A 118 7.59 17.70 -2.38
CA ARG A 118 7.00 19.01 -2.10
C ARG A 118 5.52 19.08 -2.48
N LEU A 119 5.19 18.63 -3.69
CA LEU A 119 3.80 18.59 -4.16
C LEU A 119 2.91 17.65 -3.33
N LEU A 120 3.46 16.51 -2.89
CA LEU A 120 2.73 15.58 -2.01
C LEU A 120 2.45 16.18 -0.64
N VAL A 121 3.41 16.89 -0.06
CA VAL A 121 3.24 17.59 1.24
C VAL A 121 2.22 18.71 1.12
N GLU A 122 2.27 19.51 0.05
CA GLU A 122 1.25 20.53 -0.25
C GLU A 122 -0.16 19.93 -0.40
N ALA A 123 -0.26 18.70 -0.92
CA ALA A 123 -1.51 17.96 -1.03
C ALA A 123 -1.99 17.33 0.30
N GLY A 124 -1.23 17.45 1.40
CA GLY A 124 -1.59 16.95 2.73
C GLY A 124 -1.04 15.56 3.06
N LEU A 125 0.16 15.22 2.60
CA LEU A 125 0.84 13.98 2.97
C LEU A 125 1.24 13.99 4.44
N ASP A 126 0.92 12.91 5.17
CA ASP A 126 1.30 12.72 6.57
C ASP A 126 2.58 11.89 6.72
N ILE A 127 2.78 10.90 5.85
CA ILE A 127 3.87 9.93 5.96
C ILE A 127 4.54 9.74 4.60
N VAL A 128 5.85 9.84 4.54
CA VAL A 128 6.62 9.45 3.36
C VAL A 128 7.30 8.10 3.57
N VAL A 129 7.21 7.23 2.56
CA VAL A 129 7.93 5.95 2.53
C VAL A 129 9.06 6.05 1.52
N LEU A 130 10.30 5.96 1.97
CA LEU A 130 11.46 5.94 1.10
C LEU A 130 11.62 4.53 0.50
N ASP A 131 11.38 4.43 -0.81
CA ASP A 131 11.36 3.15 -1.52
C ASP A 131 12.71 2.88 -2.21
N SER A 132 13.51 2.05 -1.56
CA SER A 132 14.80 1.57 -2.07
C SER A 132 14.98 0.08 -1.75
N SER A 133 15.62 -0.66 -2.64
CA SER A 133 16.00 -2.05 -2.39
C SER A 133 17.06 -2.17 -1.28
N GLN A 134 17.94 -1.17 -1.14
CA GLN A 134 18.94 -1.01 -0.09
C GLN A 134 18.80 0.35 0.57
N GLY A 135 18.26 0.37 1.79
CA GLY A 135 18.01 1.60 2.53
C GLY A 135 19.28 2.23 3.10
N ASN A 136 20.25 1.43 3.48
CA ASN A 136 21.51 1.93 4.04
C ASN A 136 22.43 2.44 2.93
N SER A 137 22.08 3.57 2.35
CA SER A 137 22.84 4.27 1.32
C SER A 137 22.98 5.76 1.66
N ILE A 138 24.06 6.38 1.20
CA ILE A 138 24.25 7.84 1.35
C ILE A 138 23.07 8.61 0.79
N TYR A 139 22.50 8.16 -0.33
CA TYR A 139 21.36 8.83 -1.00
C TYR A 139 20.10 8.83 -0.12
N GLN A 140 19.82 7.74 0.59
CA GLN A 140 18.65 7.69 1.47
C GLN A 140 18.90 8.46 2.77
N ILE A 141 20.10 8.39 3.32
CA ILE A 141 20.51 9.16 4.50
C ILE A 141 20.39 10.67 4.23
N ASP A 142 20.94 11.13 3.09
CA ASP A 142 20.84 12.54 2.69
C ASP A 142 19.38 12.97 2.42
N MET A 143 18.57 12.06 1.88
CA MET A 143 17.15 12.32 1.67
C MET A 143 16.40 12.47 2.99
N ILE A 144 16.69 11.62 3.99
CA ILE A 144 16.08 11.71 5.33
C ILE A 144 16.46 13.04 6.00
N HIS A 145 17.74 13.42 6.01
CA HIS A 145 18.20 14.69 6.55
C HIS A 145 17.46 15.85 5.89
N TRP A 146 17.46 15.90 4.56
CA TRP A 146 16.76 16.94 3.81
C TRP A 146 15.26 17.01 4.14
N ILE A 147 14.58 15.87 4.29
CA ILE A 147 13.16 15.82 4.65
C ILE A 147 12.94 16.40 6.04
N LYS A 148 13.73 15.98 7.01
CA LYS A 148 13.60 16.45 8.42
C LYS A 148 13.93 17.93 8.59
N GLU A 149 14.85 18.46 7.79
CA GLU A 149 15.14 19.90 7.73
C GLU A 149 14.02 20.70 7.06
N THR A 150 13.48 20.19 5.94
CA THR A 150 12.49 20.92 5.13
C THR A 150 11.07 20.77 5.67
N PHE A 151 10.72 19.58 6.14
CA PHE A 151 9.39 19.19 6.62
C PHE A 151 9.47 18.50 8.00
N PRO A 152 9.76 19.22 9.09
CA PRO A 152 10.01 18.61 10.40
C PRO A 152 8.86 17.77 10.97
N LYS A 153 7.62 18.00 10.51
CA LYS A 153 6.42 17.27 10.95
C LYS A 153 6.10 16.04 10.10
N LEU A 154 6.78 15.85 8.96
CA LEU A 154 6.54 14.72 8.09
C LEU A 154 7.19 13.47 8.66
N GLU A 155 6.39 12.42 8.85
CA GLU A 155 6.90 11.12 9.29
C GLU A 155 7.60 10.38 8.16
N VAL A 156 8.75 9.79 8.44
CA VAL A 156 9.61 9.12 7.45
C VAL A 156 9.74 7.64 7.78
N ILE A 157 9.20 6.78 6.92
CA ILE A 157 9.47 5.35 6.93
C ILE A 157 10.61 5.06 5.95
N ALA A 158 11.75 4.63 6.48
CA ALA A 158 12.96 4.37 5.71
C ALA A 158 13.21 2.86 5.52
N GLY A 159 13.87 2.48 4.47
CA GLY A 159 14.21 1.08 4.19
C GLY A 159 14.51 0.79 2.70
N ASN A 160 14.78 -0.49 2.36
CA ASN A 160 14.71 -1.62 3.29
C ASN A 160 16.06 -1.87 3.96
N VAL A 161 16.00 -2.39 5.15
CA VAL A 161 17.16 -2.80 5.95
C VAL A 161 16.98 -4.25 6.45
N VAL A 162 18.06 -4.91 6.83
CA VAL A 162 18.04 -6.29 7.33
C VAL A 162 18.99 -6.52 8.51
N THR A 163 19.77 -5.52 8.91
CA THR A 163 20.71 -5.60 10.04
C THR A 163 20.52 -4.45 11.03
N ARG A 164 21.05 -4.63 12.24
CA ARG A 164 21.04 -3.59 13.29
C ARG A 164 21.85 -2.37 12.89
N GLU A 165 22.98 -2.58 12.22
CA GLU A 165 23.90 -1.53 11.79
C GLU A 165 23.23 -0.64 10.72
N GLN A 166 22.54 -1.26 9.76
CA GLN A 166 21.77 -0.54 8.76
C GLN A 166 20.63 0.27 9.42
N ALA A 167 19.93 -0.32 10.38
CA ALA A 167 18.89 0.35 11.14
C ALA A 167 19.43 1.53 11.93
N ALA A 168 20.60 1.36 12.58
CA ALA A 168 21.24 2.42 13.36
C ALA A 168 21.52 3.67 12.52
N ASN A 169 22.04 3.49 11.30
CA ASN A 169 22.34 4.61 10.40
C ASN A 169 21.07 5.38 9.99
N LEU A 170 19.97 4.68 9.69
CA LEU A 170 18.72 5.33 9.29
C LEU A 170 18.00 6.00 10.49
N ILE A 171 18.05 5.40 11.67
CA ILE A 171 17.53 6.00 12.90
C ILE A 171 18.33 7.25 13.25
N ALA A 172 19.65 7.18 13.17
CA ALA A 172 20.51 8.34 13.41
C ALA A 172 20.27 9.49 12.41
N ALA A 173 19.88 9.17 11.18
CA ALA A 173 19.49 10.15 10.17
C ALA A 173 18.11 10.79 10.44
N GLY A 174 17.29 10.24 11.34
CA GLY A 174 15.98 10.76 11.70
C GLY A 174 14.78 9.98 11.16
N ALA A 175 14.96 8.71 10.79
CA ALA A 175 13.82 7.87 10.37
C ALA A 175 12.89 7.59 11.56
N ASP A 176 11.56 7.76 11.35
CA ASP A 176 10.52 7.53 12.36
C ASP A 176 10.00 6.09 12.33
N GLY A 177 10.20 5.37 11.24
CA GLY A 177 9.86 3.95 11.09
C GLY A 177 10.80 3.25 10.13
N LEU A 178 10.94 1.93 10.27
CA LEU A 178 11.82 1.12 9.42
C LEU A 178 11.04 0.03 8.68
N ARG A 179 11.36 -0.15 7.39
CA ARG A 179 10.88 -1.25 6.56
C ARG A 179 11.97 -2.30 6.43
N VAL A 180 11.65 -3.54 6.86
CA VAL A 180 12.63 -4.62 7.03
C VAL A 180 12.35 -5.77 6.09
N GLY A 181 13.32 -6.11 5.26
CA GLY A 181 13.26 -7.23 4.35
C GLY A 181 14.04 -6.99 3.06
N MET A 182 14.85 -7.96 2.66
CA MET A 182 15.63 -7.92 1.43
C MET A 182 15.73 -9.30 0.84
N GLY A 183 15.19 -9.45 -0.38
CA GLY A 183 15.19 -10.73 -1.09
C GLY A 183 14.19 -11.76 -0.55
N SER A 184 13.28 -11.41 0.37
CA SER A 184 12.28 -12.29 0.99
C SER A 184 10.93 -12.30 0.29
N GLY A 185 10.70 -11.43 -0.69
CA GLY A 185 9.45 -11.37 -1.45
C GLY A 185 9.20 -12.62 -2.28
N SER A 186 7.93 -13.01 -2.46
CA SER A 186 7.54 -14.25 -3.17
C SER A 186 7.94 -14.29 -4.66
N ILE A 187 8.24 -13.14 -5.26
CA ILE A 187 8.68 -12.96 -6.64
C ILE A 187 10.12 -12.40 -6.71
N CYS A 188 10.82 -12.36 -5.58
CA CYS A 188 12.17 -11.81 -5.49
C CYS A 188 13.22 -12.90 -5.67
N ILE A 189 14.20 -12.66 -6.56
CA ILE A 189 15.37 -13.51 -6.77
C ILE A 189 16.68 -12.78 -6.41
N THR A 190 16.60 -11.69 -5.68
CA THR A 190 17.76 -10.87 -5.31
C THR A 190 18.82 -11.66 -4.55
N GLN A 191 18.41 -12.57 -3.66
CA GLN A 191 19.36 -13.39 -2.88
C GLN A 191 20.18 -14.32 -3.77
N GLU A 192 19.57 -14.87 -4.81
CA GLU A 192 20.21 -15.78 -5.75
C GLU A 192 21.08 -15.01 -6.76
N VAL A 193 20.52 -13.98 -7.40
CA VAL A 193 21.16 -13.26 -8.52
C VAL A 193 22.22 -12.28 -8.04
N MET A 194 21.96 -11.58 -6.91
CA MET A 194 22.83 -10.53 -6.39
C MET A 194 23.64 -10.98 -5.16
N ALA A 195 23.41 -12.19 -4.65
CA ALA A 195 24.01 -12.70 -3.42
C ALA A 195 23.78 -11.79 -2.20
N VAL A 196 22.66 -11.05 -2.19
CA VAL A 196 22.31 -10.06 -1.16
C VAL A 196 20.94 -10.40 -0.57
N GLY A 197 20.85 -10.41 0.76
CA GLY A 197 19.62 -10.67 1.49
C GLY A 197 19.88 -11.28 2.85
N ARG A 198 18.82 -11.54 3.59
CA ARG A 198 18.88 -12.19 4.90
C ARG A 198 17.57 -12.93 5.16
N PRO A 199 17.60 -14.08 5.87
CA PRO A 199 16.39 -14.77 6.32
C PRO A 199 15.46 -13.81 7.06
N GLN A 200 14.19 -13.72 6.64
CA GLN A 200 13.28 -12.66 7.06
C GLN A 200 13.02 -12.65 8.58
N ALA A 201 12.81 -13.82 9.19
CA ALA A 201 12.58 -13.91 10.63
C ALA A 201 13.77 -13.33 11.42
N THR A 202 15.00 -13.69 11.02
CA THR A 202 16.24 -13.19 11.63
C THR A 202 16.39 -11.67 11.44
N ALA A 203 16.08 -11.17 10.24
CA ALA A 203 16.16 -9.74 9.96
C ALA A 203 15.14 -8.94 10.80
N VAL A 204 13.88 -9.38 10.84
CA VAL A 204 12.83 -8.72 11.62
C VAL A 204 13.17 -8.70 13.09
N TYR A 205 13.55 -9.85 13.67
CA TYR A 205 13.90 -9.94 15.08
C TYR A 205 15.08 -9.01 15.45
N ALA A 206 16.17 -9.09 14.68
CA ALA A 206 17.38 -8.32 14.98
C ALA A 206 17.14 -6.80 14.86
N VAL A 207 16.41 -6.37 13.83
CA VAL A 207 16.12 -4.95 13.62
C VAL A 207 15.08 -4.44 14.62
N ALA A 208 14.01 -5.19 14.89
CA ALA A 208 12.98 -4.78 15.82
C ALA A 208 13.50 -4.68 17.27
N GLU A 209 14.31 -5.65 17.70
CA GLU A 209 14.95 -5.61 19.02
C GLU A 209 15.85 -4.38 19.18
N PHE A 210 16.57 -4.00 18.13
CA PHE A 210 17.41 -2.80 18.15
C PHE A 210 16.57 -1.53 18.11
N ALA A 211 15.64 -1.41 17.13
CA ALA A 211 14.85 -0.21 16.89
C ALA A 211 13.91 0.13 18.06
N SER A 212 13.42 -0.89 18.79
CA SER A 212 12.56 -0.69 19.97
C SER A 212 13.23 0.15 21.07
N LYS A 213 14.56 0.10 21.19
CA LYS A 213 15.34 0.90 22.15
C LYS A 213 15.27 2.40 21.88
N PHE A 214 14.91 2.77 20.65
CA PHE A 214 14.77 4.15 20.18
C PHE A 214 13.31 4.53 19.95
N GLY A 215 12.36 3.63 20.27
CA GLY A 215 10.94 3.86 20.03
C GLY A 215 10.53 3.82 18.55
N VAL A 216 11.39 3.31 17.66
CA VAL A 216 11.16 3.27 16.22
C VAL A 216 10.45 1.99 15.82
N PRO A 217 9.21 2.05 15.27
CA PRO A 217 8.46 0.88 14.85
C PRO A 217 9.04 0.25 13.58
N VAL A 218 8.76 -1.05 13.41
CA VAL A 218 9.26 -1.85 12.30
C VAL A 218 8.11 -2.44 11.50
N ILE A 219 8.19 -2.36 10.17
CA ILE A 219 7.31 -3.03 9.21
C ILE A 219 8.07 -4.24 8.63
N ALA A 220 7.54 -5.46 8.84
CA ALA A 220 8.09 -6.66 8.24
C ALA A 220 7.60 -6.80 6.79
N ASP A 221 8.50 -6.64 5.82
CA ASP A 221 8.20 -6.64 4.39
C ASP A 221 8.78 -7.86 3.68
N GLY A 222 7.91 -8.65 3.08
CA GLY A 222 8.25 -9.87 2.34
C GLY A 222 8.18 -11.16 3.16
N GLY A 223 7.97 -12.28 2.46
CA GLY A 223 7.86 -13.60 3.07
C GLY A 223 6.52 -13.88 3.79
N ILE A 224 5.56 -12.97 3.72
CA ILE A 224 4.24 -13.10 4.36
C ILE A 224 3.28 -13.77 3.38
N GLY A 225 3.07 -15.07 3.55
CA GLY A 225 2.20 -15.87 2.67
C GLY A 225 0.90 -16.39 3.30
N ASN A 226 0.72 -16.22 4.61
CA ASN A 226 -0.47 -16.65 5.35
C ASN A 226 -0.57 -15.97 6.73
N VAL A 227 -1.65 -16.24 7.46
CA VAL A 227 -1.87 -15.71 8.83
C VAL A 227 -0.74 -16.09 9.80
N GLY A 228 -0.26 -17.33 9.75
CA GLY A 228 0.83 -17.77 10.63
C GLY A 228 2.13 -16.97 10.43
N HIS A 229 2.42 -16.55 9.18
CA HIS A 229 3.57 -15.67 8.92
C HIS A 229 3.35 -14.26 9.47
N ILE A 230 2.10 -13.74 9.43
CA ILE A 230 1.76 -12.44 10.05
C ILE A 230 2.03 -12.51 11.55
N VAL A 231 1.49 -13.52 12.23
CA VAL A 231 1.65 -13.66 13.69
C VAL A 231 3.11 -13.85 14.10
N LYS A 232 3.87 -14.64 13.34
CA LYS A 232 5.31 -14.81 13.58
C LYS A 232 6.08 -13.50 13.43
N ALA A 233 5.78 -12.71 12.40
CA ALA A 233 6.43 -11.40 12.21
C ALA A 233 6.11 -10.44 13.35
N LEU A 234 4.85 -10.37 13.79
CA LEU A 234 4.43 -9.57 14.95
C LEU A 234 5.11 -10.03 16.23
N ALA A 235 5.16 -11.36 16.48
CA ALA A 235 5.83 -11.93 17.64
C ALA A 235 7.33 -11.61 17.69
N LEU A 236 7.97 -11.54 16.52
CA LEU A 236 9.39 -11.16 16.39
C LEU A 236 9.65 -9.66 16.53
N GLY A 237 8.64 -8.87 16.85
CA GLY A 237 8.75 -7.46 17.19
C GLY A 237 8.23 -6.49 16.12
N ALA A 238 7.78 -6.95 14.95
CA ALA A 238 7.19 -6.04 13.96
C ALA A 238 5.93 -5.38 14.50
N SER A 239 5.71 -4.10 14.14
CA SER A 239 4.50 -3.34 14.48
C SER A 239 3.43 -3.51 13.39
N ALA A 240 3.86 -3.77 12.16
CA ALA A 240 3.00 -4.04 11.01
C ALA A 240 3.69 -5.03 10.05
N VAL A 241 2.91 -5.58 9.12
CA VAL A 241 3.41 -6.43 8.04
C VAL A 241 3.05 -5.85 6.69
N MET A 242 3.95 -6.00 5.71
CA MET A 242 3.71 -5.62 4.32
C MET A 242 3.59 -6.89 3.47
N MET A 243 2.51 -6.97 2.70
CA MET A 243 2.10 -8.16 1.97
C MET A 243 1.94 -7.85 0.49
N GLY A 244 2.87 -8.32 -0.35
CA GLY A 244 2.77 -8.21 -1.80
C GLY A 244 1.97 -9.38 -2.38
N GLY A 245 2.58 -10.55 -2.50
CA GLY A 245 1.98 -11.74 -3.11
C GLY A 245 0.67 -12.20 -2.46
N LEU A 246 0.54 -12.06 -1.13
CA LEU A 246 -0.68 -12.46 -0.43
C LEU A 246 -1.90 -11.63 -0.86
N LEU A 247 -1.72 -10.33 -1.13
CA LEU A 247 -2.78 -9.43 -1.58
C LEU A 247 -2.89 -9.29 -3.10
N ALA A 248 -1.88 -9.71 -3.86
CA ALA A 248 -1.84 -9.58 -5.32
C ALA A 248 -2.99 -10.31 -6.02
N GLY A 249 -3.51 -11.39 -5.43
CA GLY A 249 -4.66 -12.14 -5.96
C GLY A 249 -6.02 -11.53 -5.66
N THR A 250 -6.10 -10.39 -4.98
CA THR A 250 -7.40 -9.75 -4.69
C THR A 250 -7.97 -9.03 -5.90
N THR A 251 -9.30 -8.88 -5.94
CA THR A 251 -10.00 -8.24 -7.06
C THR A 251 -9.51 -6.81 -7.31
N GLU A 252 -9.22 -6.08 -6.24
CA GLU A 252 -8.81 -4.67 -6.28
C GLU A 252 -7.33 -4.47 -6.65
N ALA A 253 -6.50 -5.52 -6.55
CA ALA A 253 -5.10 -5.46 -6.98
C ALA A 253 -5.02 -5.38 -8.53
N PRO A 254 -4.00 -4.71 -9.11
CA PRO A 254 -3.79 -4.70 -10.56
C PRO A 254 -3.46 -6.11 -11.09
N GLY A 255 -3.61 -6.31 -12.40
CA GLY A 255 -3.36 -7.57 -13.10
C GLY A 255 -4.64 -8.18 -13.67
N GLU A 256 -4.50 -8.90 -14.77
CA GLU A 256 -5.61 -9.55 -15.46
C GLU A 256 -5.88 -10.94 -14.89
N TYR A 257 -7.14 -11.36 -14.89
CA TYR A 257 -7.55 -12.70 -14.54
C TYR A 257 -7.51 -13.64 -15.75
N PHE A 258 -7.06 -14.87 -15.51
CA PHE A 258 -7.14 -15.95 -16.49
C PHE A 258 -7.29 -17.30 -15.78
N TYR A 259 -7.46 -18.37 -16.55
CA TYR A 259 -7.55 -19.73 -16.03
C TYR A 259 -6.26 -20.47 -16.34
N HIS A 260 -5.66 -21.06 -15.29
CA HIS A 260 -4.49 -21.89 -15.39
C HIS A 260 -4.76 -23.19 -14.59
N ASP A 261 -4.61 -24.35 -15.21
CA ASP A 261 -4.91 -25.66 -14.63
C ASP A 261 -6.30 -25.74 -13.95
N GLY A 262 -7.31 -25.18 -14.59
CA GLY A 262 -8.69 -25.16 -14.10
C GLY A 262 -8.95 -24.23 -12.90
N LYS A 263 -7.95 -23.46 -12.48
CA LYS A 263 -8.04 -22.48 -11.38
C LYS A 263 -8.06 -21.06 -11.93
N ARG A 264 -8.87 -20.20 -11.33
CA ARG A 264 -8.85 -18.78 -11.62
C ARG A 264 -7.62 -18.17 -10.93
N VAL A 265 -6.77 -17.56 -11.72
CA VAL A 265 -5.51 -16.92 -11.26
C VAL A 265 -5.42 -15.50 -11.80
N LYS A 266 -4.52 -14.72 -11.23
CA LYS A 266 -4.27 -13.33 -11.60
C LYS A 266 -2.80 -13.15 -11.94
N ALA A 267 -2.52 -12.42 -13.01
CA ALA A 267 -1.17 -12.05 -13.38
C ALA A 267 -0.51 -11.22 -12.27
N TYR A 268 0.69 -11.63 -11.86
CA TYR A 268 1.47 -10.98 -10.83
C TYR A 268 2.90 -10.74 -11.30
N ARG A 269 3.31 -9.49 -11.35
CA ARG A 269 4.58 -9.06 -11.91
C ARG A 269 5.44 -8.39 -10.86
N GLY A 270 6.66 -8.89 -10.68
CA GLY A 270 7.66 -8.26 -9.81
C GLY A 270 8.20 -6.96 -10.42
N MET A 271 8.42 -5.95 -9.58
CA MET A 271 9.05 -4.69 -10.02
C MET A 271 10.48 -4.91 -10.55
N GLY A 272 11.18 -5.92 -10.06
CA GLY A 272 12.50 -6.32 -10.55
C GLY A 272 12.48 -7.29 -11.73
N SER A 273 11.33 -7.61 -12.32
CA SER A 273 11.23 -8.48 -13.49
C SER A 273 11.60 -7.75 -14.78
N LEU A 274 12.05 -8.48 -15.79
CA LEU A 274 12.33 -7.92 -17.11
C LEU A 274 11.09 -7.29 -17.74
N GLU A 275 9.93 -7.92 -17.58
CA GLU A 275 8.65 -7.41 -18.08
C GLU A 275 8.31 -6.05 -17.46
N ALA A 276 8.58 -5.84 -16.16
CA ALA A 276 8.37 -4.55 -15.52
C ALA A 276 9.34 -3.49 -16.04
N MET A 277 10.61 -3.86 -16.25
CA MET A 277 11.63 -2.96 -16.77
C MET A 277 11.42 -2.60 -18.24
N GLU A 278 10.72 -3.43 -19.01
CA GLU A 278 10.43 -3.23 -20.44
C GLU A 278 9.06 -2.61 -20.70
N THR A 279 8.19 -2.52 -19.69
CA THR A 279 6.85 -1.90 -19.83
C THR A 279 7.01 -0.40 -20.14
N GLY A 280 6.53 0.01 -21.27
CA GLY A 280 6.71 1.36 -21.84
C GLY A 280 7.11 1.34 -23.30
N LYS A 281 7.64 0.21 -23.79
CA LYS A 281 7.90 0.02 -25.23
C LYS A 281 6.62 -0.35 -26.01
N THR A 282 5.55 -0.79 -25.35
CA THR A 282 4.38 -1.43 -25.98
C THR A 282 3.12 -0.57 -26.05
N SER A 283 3.06 0.61 -25.44
CA SER A 283 1.85 1.46 -25.49
C SER A 283 1.63 2.19 -26.81
N ALA A 284 2.53 2.08 -27.78
CA ALA A 284 2.39 2.72 -29.10
C ALA A 284 2.08 1.75 -30.28
N SER A 285 2.05 0.43 -30.08
CA SER A 285 1.96 -0.52 -31.21
C SER A 285 1.01 -1.71 -31.04
N SER A 286 0.12 -1.76 -30.05
CA SER A 286 -0.83 -2.87 -29.92
C SER A 286 -2.26 -2.56 -30.37
N VAL A 287 -2.39 -1.71 -31.41
CA VAL A 287 -3.63 -1.66 -32.20
C VAL A 287 -3.33 -2.25 -33.57
N ARG A 288 -3.87 -3.45 -33.81
CA ARG A 288 -3.92 -4.23 -35.05
C ARG A 288 -2.74 -5.14 -35.36
N ALA A 289 -2.97 -6.45 -35.21
CA ALA A 289 -2.83 -7.39 -36.32
C ALA A 289 -3.42 -8.75 -35.97
N ASN A 290 -4.63 -9.04 -36.47
CA ASN A 290 -5.02 -10.38 -36.85
C ASN A 290 -4.17 -10.76 -38.07
N GLY A 291 -3.39 -11.86 -38.01
CA GLY A 291 -2.66 -12.32 -39.17
C GLY A 291 -1.68 -13.43 -38.88
N LYS A 292 -2.05 -14.64 -39.20
CA LYS A 292 -1.33 -15.89 -39.57
C LYS A 292 0.10 -16.16 -39.04
N PRO A 293 0.39 -17.41 -38.63
CA PRO A 293 1.72 -17.83 -38.18
C PRO A 293 2.63 -18.11 -39.38
N GLY A 294 3.81 -17.60 -39.39
CA GLY A 294 4.88 -17.95 -40.32
C GLY A 294 5.88 -16.81 -40.59
N SER A 295 6.94 -16.76 -39.86
CA SER A 295 8.31 -16.57 -40.34
C SER A 295 9.26 -16.09 -39.21
N THR A 296 10.33 -16.83 -39.03
CA THR A 296 11.53 -16.47 -38.26
C THR A 296 12.02 -15.08 -38.66
N LYS A 297 12.03 -14.13 -37.75
CA LYS A 297 12.73 -12.86 -37.93
C LYS A 297 13.56 -12.52 -36.69
N HIS A 298 14.80 -12.16 -36.96
CA HIS A 298 15.88 -11.68 -36.14
C HIS A 298 15.46 -10.99 -34.84
N ALA A 299 16.19 -11.31 -33.77
CA ALA A 299 16.15 -10.58 -32.51
C ALA A 299 16.35 -9.08 -32.78
N PRO A 300 15.54 -8.18 -32.19
CA PRO A 300 15.76 -6.75 -32.36
C PRO A 300 17.08 -6.36 -31.72
N GLN A 301 17.89 -5.61 -32.47
CA GLN A 301 19.08 -4.98 -31.91
C GLN A 301 18.71 -4.00 -30.79
N PRO A 302 19.52 -3.90 -29.72
CA PRO A 302 19.25 -2.98 -28.63
C PRO A 302 19.33 -1.53 -29.14
N THR A 303 18.21 -0.84 -29.16
CA THR A 303 18.17 0.60 -29.39
C THR A 303 18.68 1.32 -28.15
N SER A 304 19.66 2.18 -28.30
CA SER A 304 20.39 2.92 -27.26
C SER A 304 19.59 4.08 -26.63
N VAL A 305 18.27 4.05 -26.60
CA VAL A 305 17.46 5.08 -25.94
C VAL A 305 17.25 4.69 -24.49
N PRO A 306 17.67 5.53 -23.52
CA PRO A 306 17.40 5.29 -22.11
C PRO A 306 15.90 5.12 -21.87
N HIS A 307 15.53 4.03 -21.20
CA HIS A 307 14.14 3.73 -20.92
C HIS A 307 13.88 3.94 -19.45
N GLU A 308 13.24 5.07 -19.12
CA GLU A 308 12.92 5.46 -17.76
C GLU A 308 11.47 5.04 -17.41
N ASN A 309 11.35 4.14 -16.44
CA ASN A 309 10.09 3.78 -15.79
C ASN A 309 10.35 3.47 -14.31
N ALA A 310 9.29 3.31 -13.52
CA ALA A 310 9.40 3.07 -12.07
C ALA A 310 10.29 1.85 -11.72
N ALA A 311 10.29 0.80 -12.55
CA ALA A 311 11.11 -0.37 -12.32
C ALA A 311 12.59 -0.10 -12.63
N THR A 312 12.90 0.52 -13.77
CA THR A 312 14.28 0.85 -14.13
C THR A 312 14.87 1.88 -13.16
N THR A 313 14.10 2.88 -12.76
CA THR A 313 14.49 3.88 -11.76
C THR A 313 14.83 3.26 -10.40
N ARG A 314 14.01 2.33 -9.92
CA ARG A 314 14.24 1.64 -8.64
C ARG A 314 15.53 0.82 -8.62
N TYR A 315 15.89 0.20 -9.73
CA TYR A 315 17.07 -0.68 -9.85
C TYR A 315 18.27 -0.02 -10.53
N PHE A 316 18.23 1.30 -10.74
CA PHE A 316 19.33 2.09 -11.36
C PHE A 316 19.78 1.52 -12.71
N SER A 317 18.83 1.06 -13.52
CA SER A 317 19.10 0.38 -14.78
C SER A 317 18.60 1.13 -16.02
N GLU A 318 18.31 2.44 -15.93
CA GLU A 318 17.78 3.25 -17.02
C GLU A 318 18.74 3.36 -18.19
N SER A 319 20.02 3.55 -17.89
CA SER A 319 21.09 3.71 -18.90
C SER A 319 21.71 2.38 -19.32
N SER A 320 21.35 1.27 -18.67
CA SER A 320 21.95 -0.02 -18.96
C SER A 320 21.33 -0.67 -20.20
N ALA A 321 22.17 -1.01 -21.18
CA ALA A 321 21.76 -1.77 -22.36
C ALA A 321 21.35 -3.22 -21.99
N VAL A 322 22.00 -3.79 -20.97
CA VAL A 322 21.70 -5.11 -20.41
C VAL A 322 21.00 -4.94 -19.05
N LYS A 323 19.83 -5.56 -18.90
CA LYS A 323 19.05 -5.54 -17.66
C LYS A 323 19.16 -6.85 -16.94
N VAL A 324 19.48 -6.81 -15.66
CA VAL A 324 19.56 -8.00 -14.81
C VAL A 324 18.30 -8.06 -13.95
N ALA A 325 17.51 -9.11 -14.13
CA ALA A 325 16.30 -9.31 -13.34
C ALA A 325 16.65 -9.63 -11.87
N GLN A 326 15.97 -8.97 -10.95
CA GLN A 326 15.98 -9.27 -9.51
C GLN A 326 14.61 -9.77 -9.03
N GLY A 327 13.70 -10.01 -9.93
CA GLY A 327 12.36 -10.52 -9.68
C GLY A 327 11.81 -11.24 -10.91
N VAL A 328 10.73 -11.94 -10.71
CA VAL A 328 10.04 -12.72 -11.75
C VAL A 328 8.59 -12.27 -11.90
N SER A 329 7.97 -12.64 -13.01
CA SER A 329 6.53 -12.58 -13.25
C SER A 329 5.95 -13.98 -13.16
N GLY A 330 4.70 -14.08 -12.71
CA GLY A 330 3.99 -15.34 -12.60
C GLY A 330 2.50 -15.08 -12.39
N ASP A 331 1.83 -16.06 -11.84
CA ASP A 331 0.43 -15.93 -11.44
C ASP A 331 0.21 -16.19 -9.95
N VAL A 332 -0.86 -15.66 -9.41
CA VAL A 332 -1.32 -15.90 -8.04
C VAL A 332 -2.77 -16.32 -8.05
N GLN A 333 -3.13 -17.21 -7.15
CA GLN A 333 -4.50 -17.66 -7.00
C GLN A 333 -5.42 -16.49 -6.62
N ASP A 334 -6.61 -16.45 -7.22
CA ASP A 334 -7.66 -15.50 -6.86
C ASP A 334 -8.02 -15.62 -5.36
N LYS A 335 -8.08 -14.48 -4.70
CA LYS A 335 -8.44 -14.34 -3.27
C LYS A 335 -9.78 -13.65 -3.06
N GLY A 336 -10.49 -13.31 -4.15
CA GLY A 336 -11.70 -12.50 -4.10
C GLY A 336 -11.43 -11.05 -3.67
N SER A 337 -12.44 -10.37 -3.14
CA SER A 337 -12.30 -8.96 -2.77
C SER A 337 -11.46 -8.78 -1.50
N VAL A 338 -10.62 -7.76 -1.50
CA VAL A 338 -9.86 -7.32 -0.31
C VAL A 338 -10.77 -7.01 0.88
N LYS A 339 -12.01 -6.59 0.63
CA LYS A 339 -13.03 -6.31 1.65
C LYS A 339 -13.46 -7.54 2.45
N ALA A 340 -13.35 -8.72 1.87
CA ALA A 340 -13.59 -9.99 2.56
C ALA A 340 -12.28 -10.61 3.06
N PHE A 341 -11.21 -10.50 2.28
CA PHE A 341 -9.95 -11.15 2.57
C PHE A 341 -9.19 -10.53 3.74
N VAL A 342 -9.18 -9.20 3.89
CA VAL A 342 -8.53 -8.54 5.03
C VAL A 342 -9.21 -8.86 6.37
N PRO A 343 -10.56 -8.82 6.50
CA PRO A 343 -11.24 -9.35 7.69
C PRO A 343 -10.90 -10.80 8.02
N TYR A 344 -10.79 -11.67 7.02
CA TYR A 344 -10.35 -13.06 7.22
C TYR A 344 -8.94 -13.12 7.84
N LEU A 345 -7.98 -12.36 7.32
CA LEU A 345 -6.63 -12.30 7.88
C LEU A 345 -6.63 -11.76 9.31
N HIS A 346 -7.43 -10.73 9.59
CA HIS A 346 -7.55 -10.13 10.92
C HIS A 346 -8.12 -11.13 11.94
N VAL A 347 -9.22 -11.82 11.61
CA VAL A 347 -9.82 -12.86 12.47
C VAL A 347 -8.83 -14.01 12.68
N GLY A 348 -8.10 -14.39 11.64
CA GLY A 348 -7.04 -15.40 11.75
C GLY A 348 -5.94 -15.02 12.76
N VAL A 349 -5.53 -13.74 12.76
CA VAL A 349 -4.57 -13.22 13.76
C VAL A 349 -5.18 -13.29 15.17
N GLN A 350 -6.45 -12.91 15.34
CA GLN A 350 -7.14 -12.99 16.64
C GLN A 350 -7.20 -14.43 17.18
N HIS A 351 -7.55 -15.40 16.33
CA HIS A 351 -7.54 -16.82 16.70
C HIS A 351 -6.14 -17.30 17.10
N SER A 352 -5.11 -16.87 16.33
CA SER A 352 -3.73 -17.23 16.69
C SER A 352 -3.29 -16.65 18.03
N LEU A 353 -3.68 -15.42 18.36
CA LEU A 353 -3.41 -14.83 19.68
C LEU A 353 -4.11 -15.62 20.80
N GLN A 354 -5.37 -16.03 20.56
CA GLN A 354 -6.13 -16.87 21.48
C GLN A 354 -5.44 -18.22 21.72
N ASP A 355 -4.98 -18.90 20.66
CA ASP A 355 -4.32 -20.20 20.77
C ASP A 355 -2.96 -20.11 21.46
N VAL A 356 -2.24 -19.00 21.27
CA VAL A 356 -0.99 -18.70 21.99
C VAL A 356 -1.26 -18.36 23.47
N GLY A 357 -2.47 -17.93 23.81
CA GLY A 357 -2.87 -17.57 25.17
C GLY A 357 -2.56 -16.12 25.54
N VAL A 358 -2.55 -15.20 24.56
CA VAL A 358 -2.34 -13.76 24.76
C VAL A 358 -3.52 -12.96 24.21
N LYS A 359 -3.76 -11.76 24.76
CA LYS A 359 -4.88 -10.90 24.38
C LYS A 359 -4.50 -9.82 23.37
N THR A 360 -3.23 -9.42 23.35
CA THR A 360 -2.75 -8.32 22.52
C THR A 360 -1.44 -8.68 21.82
N VAL A 361 -1.10 -7.91 20.79
CA VAL A 361 0.20 -8.05 20.10
C VAL A 361 1.35 -7.66 21.04
N ASP A 362 1.14 -6.74 21.96
CA ASP A 362 2.16 -6.33 22.92
C ASP A 362 2.44 -7.45 23.92
N GLU A 363 1.40 -8.12 24.46
CA GLU A 363 1.56 -9.33 25.28
C GLU A 363 2.29 -10.45 24.53
N LEU A 364 2.03 -10.60 23.22
CA LEU A 364 2.75 -11.57 22.38
C LEU A 364 4.23 -11.25 22.30
N LYS A 365 4.61 -9.98 22.04
CA LYS A 365 6.01 -9.52 22.00
C LYS A 365 6.71 -9.70 23.33
N GLU A 366 6.08 -9.25 24.40
CA GLU A 366 6.56 -9.44 25.78
C GLU A 366 6.72 -10.92 26.13
N GLY A 367 5.80 -11.77 25.68
CA GLY A 367 5.86 -13.21 25.84
C GLY A 367 7.11 -13.84 25.18
N VAL A 368 7.49 -13.34 24.01
CA VAL A 368 8.72 -13.77 23.32
C VAL A 368 9.96 -13.30 24.08
N ILE A 369 10.02 -12.04 24.49
CA ILE A 369 11.15 -11.50 25.24
C ILE A 369 11.34 -12.24 26.58
N ALA A 370 10.23 -12.52 27.27
CA ALA A 370 10.23 -13.25 28.56
C ALA A 370 10.42 -14.77 28.40
N GLY A 371 10.49 -15.30 27.20
CA GLY A 371 10.63 -16.73 26.92
C GLY A 371 9.38 -17.57 27.19
N ARG A 372 8.22 -16.95 27.43
CA ARG A 372 6.93 -17.64 27.56
C ARG A 372 6.39 -18.11 26.20
N VAL A 373 6.61 -17.33 25.16
CA VAL A 373 6.33 -17.69 23.76
C VAL A 373 7.65 -18.04 23.09
N ARG A 374 7.75 -19.23 22.54
CA ARG A 374 9.01 -19.74 21.99
C ARG A 374 8.89 -20.10 20.53
N PHE A 375 9.97 -19.92 19.79
CA PHE A 375 10.15 -20.42 18.43
C PHE A 375 11.08 -21.63 18.48
N GLU A 376 10.65 -22.72 17.87
CA GLU A 376 11.42 -23.95 17.80
C GLU A 376 11.79 -24.28 16.33
N LEU A 377 12.99 -24.79 16.14
CA LEU A 377 13.41 -25.30 14.84
C LEU A 377 12.75 -26.65 14.61
N ARG A 378 11.99 -26.79 13.54
CA ARG A 378 11.36 -28.06 13.17
C ARG A 378 12.33 -28.94 12.39
N THR A 379 12.37 -30.23 12.74
CA THR A 379 12.98 -31.28 11.91
C THR A 379 12.16 -31.49 10.63
N ALA A 380 12.71 -32.15 9.62
CA ALA A 380 11.98 -32.49 8.40
C ALA A 380 10.70 -33.31 8.71
N SER A 381 10.78 -34.29 9.63
CA SER A 381 9.62 -35.06 10.06
C SER A 381 8.54 -34.20 10.73
N ALA A 382 8.92 -33.28 11.63
CA ALA A 382 8.00 -32.38 12.29
C ALA A 382 7.35 -31.37 11.31
N GLN A 383 8.03 -31.03 10.21
CA GLN A 383 7.46 -30.19 9.15
C GLN A 383 6.37 -30.94 8.39
N VAL A 384 6.57 -32.22 8.07
CA VAL A 384 5.56 -33.08 7.43
C VAL A 384 4.37 -33.30 8.37
N GLU A 385 4.62 -33.64 9.64
CA GLU A 385 3.58 -33.83 10.66
C GLU A 385 2.72 -32.59 10.88
N GLY A 386 3.36 -31.39 10.87
CA GLY A 386 2.66 -30.11 11.05
C GLY A 386 1.95 -29.59 9.80
N GLY A 387 2.00 -30.33 8.69
CA GLY A 387 1.33 -30.01 7.43
C GLY A 387 0.17 -30.95 7.12
N VAL A 388 -0.56 -30.66 6.03
CA VAL A 388 -1.56 -31.60 5.52
C VAL A 388 -0.85 -32.80 4.88
N HIS A 389 -1.16 -33.99 5.32
CA HIS A 389 -0.58 -35.22 4.81
C HIS A 389 -1.64 -36.30 4.68
N GLY A 390 -1.44 -37.24 3.76
CA GLY A 390 -2.38 -38.35 3.51
C GLY A 390 -3.72 -37.95 2.90
N LEU A 391 -3.87 -36.69 2.47
CA LEU A 391 -5.04 -36.18 1.78
C LEU A 391 -4.67 -35.67 0.38
N ASN A 392 -5.52 -35.98 -0.59
CA ASN A 392 -5.46 -35.30 -1.89
C ASN A 392 -6.03 -33.88 -1.71
N SER A 393 -5.29 -32.86 -2.10
CA SER A 393 -5.73 -31.48 -1.88
C SER A 393 -6.92 -31.14 -2.78
N CYS A 394 -8.11 -31.07 -2.21
CA CYS A 394 -9.28 -30.39 -2.78
C CYS A 394 -9.40 -28.97 -2.24
N VAL A 395 -8.32 -28.37 -1.90
CA VAL A 395 -8.34 -27.20 -1.04
C VAL A 395 -8.61 -25.94 -1.80
N PHE A 396 -9.54 -25.18 -1.33
CA PHE A 396 -9.96 -23.81 -1.67
C PHE A 396 -11.18 -23.60 -2.57
N LEU A 397 -12.00 -24.61 -2.83
CA LEU A 397 -13.32 -24.38 -3.43
C LEU A 397 -14.39 -23.94 -2.40
N PHE A 398 -14.12 -23.97 -1.11
CA PHE A 398 -15.10 -23.69 -0.06
C PHE A 398 -15.23 -22.22 0.34
N LEU A 399 -14.31 -21.36 0.02
CA LEU A 399 -14.39 -19.92 0.37
C LEU A 399 -15.24 -19.08 -0.59
N LEU A 400 -15.73 -19.66 -1.69
CA LEU A 400 -16.51 -18.94 -2.70
C LEU A 400 -18.01 -19.28 -2.73
N ARG A 401 -18.53 -20.13 -1.81
CA ARG A 401 -19.96 -20.55 -1.84
C ARG A 401 -20.83 -20.10 -0.67
N SER A 402 -20.36 -19.26 0.19
CA SER A 402 -21.19 -18.76 1.31
C SER A 402 -20.95 -17.31 1.58
N PHE A 403 -21.40 -16.45 0.66
CA PHE A 403 -21.86 -15.09 0.96
C PHE A 403 -22.44 -14.44 -0.30
#